data_5610cf6d1cd4c2416535b8cad5e97de8
#
_entry.id   5610cf6d1cd4c2416535b8cad5e97de8
#
_cell.length_a   1.000
_cell.length_b   1.000
_cell.length_c   1.000
_cell.angle_alpha   90.00
_cell.angle_beta   90.00
_cell.angle_gamma   90.00
#
_symmetry.space_group_name_H-M   'P 1'
#
loop_
_entity.id
_entity.type
_entity.pdbx_description
1 polymer ?
#
loop_
_entity_poly.entity_id
_entity_poly.type
_entity_poly.pdbx_seq_one_letter_code
_entity_poly.pdbx_strand_id
1 'polypeptide(L)'
;MNKTLIIYGTRKGTTTETVQLIAEVLKNEYNHEVDICESSQLKYYKKRLNEFNNIIIGSSIVSDWWKGRILSFAKKDIFSGKNVAVFVTAGGTLNKVIKYGITKEEAINEAIQKYINKYSKKFKFHPISKAAFGGKVFKKGIVRYNSWNQEDIVNWAKEIGEKLK
;
A
#
# COMPACT_ATOMS: atom_id res chain seq x y z
N MET A 1 2.16 -23.32 -3.43
CA MET A 1 1.66 -22.35 -2.41
C MET A 1 2.12 -20.97 -2.83
N ASN A 2 1.20 -20.00 -2.88
CA ASN A 2 1.52 -18.64 -3.30
C ASN A 2 2.25 -17.91 -2.18
N LYS A 3 3.47 -17.44 -2.44
CA LYS A 3 4.26 -16.65 -1.49
C LYS A 3 4.17 -15.18 -1.81
N THR A 4 3.68 -14.41 -0.86
CA THR A 4 3.48 -12.96 -0.97
C THR A 4 4.33 -12.22 0.05
N LEU A 5 5.06 -11.22 -0.39
CA LEU A 5 5.78 -10.30 0.49
C LEU A 5 5.09 -8.93 0.45
N ILE A 6 4.68 -8.43 1.60
CA ILE A 6 4.15 -7.07 1.74
C ILE A 6 5.26 -6.17 2.28
N ILE A 7 5.70 -5.23 1.45
CA ILE A 7 6.75 -4.26 1.78
C ILE A 7 6.10 -2.90 2.03
N TYR A 8 6.34 -2.30 3.19
CA TYR A 8 5.67 -1.05 3.49
C TYR A 8 6.49 -0.09 4.35
N GLY A 9 6.09 1.17 4.29
CA GLY A 9 6.58 2.22 5.17
C GLY A 9 5.44 2.99 5.83
N THR A 10 5.58 3.23 7.12
CA THR A 10 4.62 3.99 7.91
C THR A 10 5.30 5.14 8.66
N ARG A 11 4.53 6.16 9.02
CA ARG A 11 4.98 7.26 9.89
C ARG A 11 4.11 7.40 11.14
N LYS A 12 2.85 6.98 11.07
CA LYS A 12 1.84 7.14 12.14
C LYS A 12 1.10 5.84 12.47
N GLY A 13 1.57 4.70 11.96
CA GLY A 13 1.01 3.38 12.25
C GLY A 13 -0.21 2.96 11.41
N THR A 14 -0.91 3.86 10.74
CA THR A 14 -2.12 3.52 9.97
C THR A 14 -1.82 2.56 8.81
N THR A 15 -0.67 2.69 8.15
CA THR A 15 -0.25 1.76 7.11
C THR A 15 0.01 0.37 7.67
N THR A 16 0.50 0.26 8.89
CA THR A 16 0.70 -1.03 9.58
C THR A 16 -0.63 -1.76 9.78
N GLU A 17 -1.66 -1.07 10.28
CA GLU A 17 -3.01 -1.63 10.44
C GLU A 17 -3.57 -2.10 9.09
N THR A 18 -3.37 -1.30 8.04
CA THR A 18 -3.78 -1.65 6.67
C THR A 18 -3.09 -2.92 6.16
N VAL A 19 -1.78 -3.02 6.35
CA VAL A 19 -0.97 -4.18 5.93
C VAL A 19 -1.39 -5.46 6.65
N GLN A 20 -1.65 -5.38 7.94
CA GLN A 20 -2.11 -6.53 8.73
C GLN A 20 -3.41 -7.07 8.20
N LEU A 21 -4.36 -6.19 7.90
CA LEU A 21 -5.66 -6.58 7.36
C LEU A 21 -5.55 -7.21 5.96
N ILE A 22 -4.72 -6.66 5.08
CA ILE A 22 -4.44 -7.26 3.76
C ILE A 22 -3.84 -8.66 3.94
N ALA A 23 -2.86 -8.81 4.83
CA ALA A 23 -2.22 -10.09 5.09
C ALA A 23 -3.20 -11.15 5.62
N GLU A 24 -4.11 -10.77 6.52
CA GLU A 24 -5.14 -11.65 7.06
C GLU A 24 -6.07 -12.16 5.97
N VAL A 25 -6.55 -11.30 5.09
CA VAL A 25 -7.42 -11.70 3.98
C VAL A 25 -6.70 -12.67 3.03
N LEU A 26 -5.47 -12.36 2.64
CA LEU A 26 -4.69 -13.22 1.75
C LEU A 26 -4.39 -14.59 2.35
N LYS A 27 -4.09 -14.66 3.65
CA LYS A 27 -3.85 -15.92 4.36
C LYS A 27 -5.12 -16.75 4.50
N ASN A 28 -6.20 -16.13 4.96
CA ASN A 28 -7.40 -16.84 5.38
C ASN A 28 -8.32 -17.22 4.21
N GLU A 29 -8.42 -16.35 3.19
CA GLU A 29 -9.34 -16.54 2.08
C GLU A 29 -8.65 -17.07 0.81
N TYR A 30 -7.35 -16.83 0.62
CA TYR A 30 -6.60 -17.18 -0.59
C TYR A 30 -5.43 -18.15 -0.37
N ASN A 31 -5.24 -18.60 0.87
CA ASN A 31 -4.21 -19.58 1.24
C ASN A 31 -2.78 -19.15 0.85
N HIS A 32 -2.47 -17.86 0.93
CA HIS A 32 -1.12 -17.35 0.72
C HIS A 32 -0.25 -17.54 1.96
N GLU A 33 1.03 -17.86 1.75
CA GLU A 33 2.08 -17.63 2.72
C GLU A 33 2.51 -16.17 2.63
N VAL A 34 2.29 -15.38 3.68
CA VAL A 34 2.51 -13.93 3.66
C VAL A 34 3.56 -13.53 4.67
N ASP A 35 4.65 -12.93 4.17
CA ASP A 35 5.65 -12.22 4.96
C ASP A 35 5.38 -10.71 4.91
N ILE A 36 5.69 -10.03 6.01
CA ILE A 36 5.54 -8.57 6.14
C ILE A 36 6.91 -7.95 6.40
N CYS A 37 7.28 -6.98 5.57
CA CYS A 37 8.55 -6.27 5.61
C CYS A 37 8.33 -4.77 5.82
N GLU A 38 8.58 -4.26 7.01
CA GLU A 38 8.66 -2.82 7.22
C GLU A 38 9.95 -2.24 6.63
N SER A 39 9.95 -0.96 6.33
CA SER A 39 11.08 -0.23 5.69
C SER A 39 12.43 -0.39 6.40
N SER A 40 12.44 -0.68 7.69
CA SER A 40 13.64 -0.99 8.48
C SER A 40 14.28 -2.35 8.13
N GLN A 41 13.48 -3.27 7.59
CA GLN A 41 13.87 -4.67 7.30
C GLN A 41 14.23 -4.91 5.82
N LEU A 42 14.19 -3.88 4.99
CA LEU A 42 14.41 -3.98 3.53
C LEU A 42 15.72 -4.69 3.14
N LYS A 43 16.79 -4.48 3.92
CA LYS A 43 18.10 -5.11 3.64
C LYS A 43 18.04 -6.64 3.74
N TYR A 44 17.29 -7.15 4.70
CA TYR A 44 17.08 -8.58 4.90
C TYR A 44 16.24 -9.18 3.77
N TYR A 45 15.07 -8.61 3.50
CA TYR A 45 14.14 -9.12 2.50
C TYR A 45 14.63 -8.96 1.06
N LYS A 46 15.46 -7.94 0.77
CA LYS A 46 16.06 -7.79 -0.56
C LYS A 46 16.84 -9.02 -1.01
N LYS A 47 17.50 -9.71 -0.10
CA LYS A 47 18.26 -10.94 -0.39
C LYS A 47 17.34 -12.15 -0.65
N ARG A 48 16.12 -12.09 -0.16
CA ARG A 48 15.13 -13.17 -0.19
C ARG A 48 14.01 -12.94 -1.21
N LEU A 49 14.07 -11.89 -2.03
CA LEU A 49 13.01 -11.56 -2.98
C LEU A 49 12.66 -12.71 -3.94
N ASN A 50 13.62 -13.56 -4.27
CA ASN A 50 13.39 -14.72 -5.15
C ASN A 50 12.46 -15.79 -4.53
N GLU A 51 12.26 -15.75 -3.21
CA GLU A 51 11.33 -16.67 -2.53
C GLU A 51 9.86 -16.31 -2.77
N PHE A 52 9.57 -15.10 -3.25
CA PHE A 52 8.22 -14.55 -3.38
C PHE A 52 7.84 -14.34 -4.84
N ASN A 53 6.69 -14.86 -5.24
CA ASN A 53 6.11 -14.63 -6.57
C ASN A 53 5.34 -13.31 -6.62
N ASN A 54 4.76 -12.93 -5.49
CA ASN A 54 3.87 -11.79 -5.35
C ASN A 54 4.46 -10.76 -4.39
N ILE A 55 4.44 -9.50 -4.79
CA ILE A 55 4.92 -8.37 -3.99
C ILE A 55 3.80 -7.34 -3.87
N ILE A 56 3.56 -6.87 -2.66
CA ILE A 56 2.67 -5.73 -2.41
C ILE A 56 3.53 -4.62 -1.81
N ILE A 57 3.50 -3.44 -2.43
CA ILE A 57 4.27 -2.28 -1.97
C ILE A 57 3.32 -1.22 -1.45
N GLY A 58 3.46 -0.83 -0.20
CA GLY A 58 2.63 0.16 0.46
C GLY A 58 3.41 1.30 1.11
N SER A 59 2.88 2.52 1.06
CA SER A 59 3.48 3.66 1.75
C SER A 59 2.44 4.59 2.35
N SER A 60 2.77 5.11 3.54
CA SER A 60 2.08 6.29 4.06
C SER A 60 2.43 7.51 3.23
N ILE A 61 1.44 8.38 3.01
CA ILE A 61 1.63 9.70 2.44
C ILE A 61 1.55 10.73 3.56
N VAL A 62 2.61 11.51 3.73
CA VAL A 62 2.65 12.63 4.67
C VAL A 62 3.28 13.82 3.95
N SER A 63 2.62 14.98 4.02
CA SER A 63 3.02 16.19 3.29
C SER A 63 3.28 15.92 1.80
N ASP A 64 2.38 15.14 1.18
CA ASP A 64 2.44 14.73 -0.22
C ASP A 64 3.60 13.81 -0.62
N TRP A 65 4.32 13.22 0.33
CA TRP A 65 5.48 12.36 0.06
C TRP A 65 5.30 10.93 0.57
N TRP A 66 5.81 10.00 -0.21
CA TRP A 66 6.06 8.63 0.21
C TRP A 66 7.07 8.55 1.35
N LYS A 67 7.07 7.43 2.06
CA LYS A 67 8.24 7.05 2.85
C LYS A 67 9.43 6.82 1.90
N GLY A 68 10.46 7.66 2.01
CA GLY A 68 11.53 7.74 1.01
C GLY A 68 12.25 6.41 0.73
N ARG A 69 12.48 5.59 1.76
CA ARG A 69 13.08 4.26 1.60
C ARG A 69 12.23 3.33 0.72
N ILE A 70 10.90 3.37 0.88
CA ILE A 70 9.98 2.55 0.09
C ILE A 70 9.93 3.02 -1.36
N LEU A 71 9.85 4.32 -1.60
CA LEU A 71 9.87 4.86 -2.96
C LEU A 71 11.17 4.51 -3.68
N SER A 72 12.31 4.67 -3.00
CA SER A 72 13.61 4.30 -3.57
C SER A 72 13.72 2.80 -3.87
N PHE A 73 13.14 1.96 -3.02
CA PHE A 73 13.10 0.52 -3.24
C PHE A 73 12.21 0.14 -4.43
N ALA A 74 11.04 0.75 -4.56
CA ALA A 74 10.09 0.49 -5.65
C ALA A 74 10.65 0.86 -7.03
N LYS A 75 11.63 1.77 -7.11
CA LYS A 75 12.27 2.18 -8.37
C LYS A 75 13.37 1.21 -8.84
N LYS A 76 13.75 0.21 -8.03
CA LYS A 76 14.82 -0.72 -8.37
C LYS A 76 14.36 -1.72 -9.44
N ASP A 77 15.29 -2.17 -10.25
CA ASP A 77 15.07 -3.23 -11.24
C ASP A 77 15.30 -4.61 -10.61
N ILE A 78 14.38 -5.02 -9.74
CA ILE A 78 14.47 -6.26 -8.96
C ILE A 78 13.15 -7.05 -8.92
N PHE A 79 12.14 -6.58 -9.66
CA PHE A 79 10.79 -7.16 -9.62
C PHE A 79 10.42 -7.92 -10.90
N SER A 80 11.41 -8.19 -11.77
CA SER A 80 11.16 -8.93 -13.02
C SER A 80 10.54 -10.29 -12.73
N GLY A 81 9.50 -10.65 -13.49
CA GLY A 81 8.77 -11.92 -13.34
C GLY A 81 7.88 -12.02 -12.11
N LYS A 82 7.67 -10.94 -11.37
CA LYS A 82 6.80 -10.91 -10.18
C LYS A 82 5.51 -10.16 -10.43
N ASN A 83 4.44 -10.61 -9.78
CA ASN A 83 3.19 -9.85 -9.70
C ASN A 83 3.36 -8.76 -8.64
N VAL A 84 3.22 -7.50 -9.00
CA VAL A 84 3.40 -6.38 -8.06
C VAL A 84 2.12 -5.56 -7.97
N ALA A 85 1.56 -5.43 -6.78
CA ALA A 85 0.48 -4.50 -6.47
C ALA A 85 1.01 -3.33 -5.62
N VAL A 86 0.40 -2.17 -5.75
CA VAL A 86 0.85 -0.95 -5.06
C VAL A 86 -0.32 -0.25 -4.38
N PHE A 87 -0.12 0.18 -3.14
CA PHE A 87 -1.10 1.02 -2.45
C PHE A 87 -0.44 2.17 -1.69
N VAL A 88 -1.25 3.17 -1.39
CA VAL A 88 -0.89 4.27 -0.48
C VAL A 88 -1.96 4.46 0.59
N THR A 89 -1.56 4.89 1.76
CA THR A 89 -2.48 5.42 2.77
C THR A 89 -2.37 6.95 2.75
N ALA A 90 -3.42 7.59 2.24
CA ALA A 90 -3.45 9.01 1.93
C ALA A 90 -4.57 9.74 2.71
N GLY A 91 -4.49 9.67 4.04
CA GLY A 91 -5.53 10.22 4.93
C GLY A 91 -5.82 11.69 4.69
N GLY A 92 -4.81 12.50 4.41
CA GLY A 92 -5.00 13.92 4.10
C GLY A 92 -5.80 14.18 2.83
N THR A 93 -5.57 13.38 1.78
CA THR A 93 -6.31 13.51 0.51
C THR A 93 -7.72 12.96 0.63
N LEU A 94 -7.88 11.76 1.22
CA LEU A 94 -9.20 11.15 1.37
C LEU A 94 -10.08 11.89 2.40
N ASN A 95 -9.48 12.63 3.31
CA ASN A 95 -10.22 13.50 4.20
C ASN A 95 -10.98 14.64 3.50
N LYS A 96 -10.62 14.96 2.25
CA LYS A 96 -11.35 15.94 1.43
C LYS A 96 -12.82 15.58 1.23
N VAL A 97 -13.17 14.29 1.29
CA VAL A 97 -14.57 13.82 1.29
C VAL A 97 -15.36 14.48 2.43
N ILE A 98 -14.79 14.44 3.63
CA ILE A 98 -15.41 15.00 4.84
C ILE A 98 -15.34 16.54 4.82
N LYS A 99 -14.19 17.09 4.44
CA LYS A 99 -13.92 18.53 4.58
C LYS A 99 -14.54 19.37 3.46
N TYR A 100 -14.60 18.85 2.24
CA TYR A 100 -15.00 19.63 1.06
C TYR A 100 -16.19 19.01 0.30
N GLY A 101 -16.75 17.90 0.78
CA GLY A 101 -17.91 17.24 0.18
C GLY A 101 -17.68 16.66 -1.22
N ILE A 102 -16.42 16.41 -1.63
CA ILE A 102 -16.15 15.69 -2.85
C ILE A 102 -16.52 14.21 -2.69
N THR A 103 -16.73 13.50 -3.79
CA THR A 103 -17.04 12.07 -3.70
C THR A 103 -15.81 11.27 -3.26
N LYS A 104 -16.07 10.10 -2.66
CA LYS A 104 -15.00 9.16 -2.28
C LYS A 104 -14.20 8.70 -3.49
N GLU A 105 -14.88 8.44 -4.60
CA GLU A 105 -14.25 8.06 -5.87
C GLU A 105 -13.30 9.13 -6.39
N GLU A 106 -13.70 10.40 -6.38
CA GLU A 106 -12.85 11.53 -6.76
C GLU A 106 -11.60 11.62 -5.88
N ALA A 107 -11.76 11.46 -4.54
CA ALA A 107 -10.62 11.49 -3.62
C ALA A 107 -9.65 10.32 -3.84
N ILE A 108 -10.15 9.12 -4.08
CA ILE A 108 -9.34 7.94 -4.40
C ILE A 108 -8.59 8.14 -5.71
N ASN A 109 -9.27 8.59 -6.76
CA ASN A 109 -8.66 8.85 -8.07
C ASN A 109 -7.57 9.93 -7.97
N GLU A 110 -7.83 11.02 -7.24
CA GLU A 110 -6.81 12.04 -7.00
C GLU A 110 -5.56 11.45 -6.32
N ALA A 111 -5.75 10.63 -5.29
CA ALA A 111 -4.65 10.01 -4.56
C ALA A 111 -3.85 9.03 -5.45
N ILE A 112 -4.52 8.22 -6.25
CA ILE A 112 -3.85 7.29 -7.19
C ILE A 112 -3.04 8.07 -8.23
N GLN A 113 -3.61 9.12 -8.83
CA GLN A 113 -2.91 9.94 -9.83
C GLN A 113 -1.70 10.64 -9.21
N LYS A 114 -1.89 11.28 -8.08
CA LYS A 114 -0.87 12.10 -7.43
C LYS A 114 0.26 11.29 -6.81
N TYR A 115 -0.07 10.14 -6.23
CA TYR A 115 0.90 9.39 -5.41
C TYR A 115 1.36 8.08 -6.04
N ILE A 116 0.61 7.46 -6.94
CA ILE A 116 1.03 6.23 -7.60
C ILE A 116 1.42 6.49 -9.04
N ASN A 117 0.52 7.01 -9.86
CA ASN A 117 0.76 7.16 -11.29
C ASN A 117 1.90 8.12 -11.63
N LYS A 118 2.04 9.20 -10.85
CA LYS A 118 3.17 10.13 -10.98
C LYS A 118 4.53 9.43 -10.86
N TYR A 119 4.64 8.45 -9.98
CA TYR A 119 5.89 7.74 -9.74
C TYR A 119 6.02 6.44 -10.52
N SER A 120 4.92 5.86 -11.01
CA SER A 120 4.91 4.58 -11.72
C SER A 120 5.74 4.60 -13.00
N LYS A 121 5.92 5.77 -13.62
CA LYS A 121 6.81 5.96 -14.77
C LYS A 121 8.29 5.64 -14.47
N LYS A 122 8.67 5.65 -13.19
CA LYS A 122 10.03 5.35 -12.70
C LYS A 122 10.15 3.92 -12.17
N PHE A 123 9.05 3.19 -12.06
CA PHE A 123 9.06 1.79 -11.67
C PHE A 123 9.54 0.94 -12.85
N LYS A 124 10.24 -0.14 -12.56
CA LYS A 124 10.68 -1.14 -13.55
C LYS A 124 9.71 -2.32 -13.62
N PHE A 125 8.47 -2.12 -13.21
CA PHE A 125 7.37 -3.07 -13.29
C PHE A 125 6.06 -2.32 -13.55
N HIS A 126 5.05 -3.05 -14.01
CA HIS A 126 3.70 -2.54 -14.16
C HIS A 126 2.84 -3.08 -13.01
N PRO A 127 2.30 -2.22 -12.12
CA PRO A 127 1.41 -2.70 -11.06
C PRO A 127 0.18 -3.40 -11.63
N ILE A 128 -0.10 -4.62 -11.14
CA ILE A 128 -1.32 -5.38 -11.51
C ILE A 128 -2.57 -4.81 -10.87
N SER A 129 -2.43 -4.09 -9.78
CA SER A 129 -3.50 -3.33 -9.11
C SER A 129 -2.91 -2.15 -8.35
N LYS A 130 -3.71 -1.11 -8.18
CA LYS A 130 -3.38 0.13 -7.47
C LYS A 130 -4.52 0.48 -6.53
N ALA A 131 -4.20 0.92 -5.32
CA ALA A 131 -5.20 1.41 -4.37
C ALA A 131 -4.71 2.63 -3.59
N ALA A 132 -5.67 3.44 -3.16
CA ALA A 132 -5.45 4.49 -2.19
C ALA A 132 -6.48 4.34 -1.08
N PHE A 133 -5.99 4.26 0.15
CA PHE A 133 -6.83 4.14 1.35
C PHE A 133 -6.77 5.40 2.17
N GLY A 134 -7.82 5.64 2.93
CA GLY A 134 -7.83 6.64 3.97
C GLY A 134 -6.86 6.31 5.11
N GLY A 135 -6.73 7.24 6.01
CA GLY A 135 -5.87 7.11 7.18
C GLY A 135 -6.26 8.12 8.24
N LYS A 136 -5.54 8.06 9.35
CA LYS A 136 -5.70 8.99 10.46
C LYS A 136 -4.78 10.20 10.24
N VAL A 137 -5.34 11.40 10.36
CA VAL A 137 -4.57 12.65 10.33
C VAL A 137 -4.41 13.16 11.75
N PHE A 138 -3.17 13.26 12.19
CA PHE A 138 -2.83 13.71 13.54
C PHE A 138 -2.41 15.18 13.55
N LYS A 139 -2.83 15.91 14.59
CA LYS A 139 -2.33 17.25 14.91
C LYS A 139 -2.03 17.30 16.41
N LYS A 140 -0.80 17.58 16.77
CA LYS A 140 -0.31 17.59 18.16
C LYS A 140 -0.65 16.28 18.90
N GLY A 141 -0.43 15.12 18.27
CA GLY A 141 -0.70 13.80 18.85
C GLY A 141 -2.18 13.39 18.91
N ILE A 142 -3.11 14.25 18.50
CA ILE A 142 -4.55 13.97 18.52
C ILE A 142 -5.03 13.69 17.11
N VAL A 143 -5.86 12.63 16.95
CA VAL A 143 -6.53 12.34 15.67
C VAL A 143 -7.55 13.44 15.38
N ARG A 144 -7.32 14.20 14.29
CA ARG A 144 -8.23 15.25 13.82
C ARG A 144 -9.22 14.74 12.80
N TYR A 145 -8.77 13.84 11.94
CA TYR A 145 -9.57 13.24 10.89
C TYR A 145 -9.23 11.76 10.79
N ASN A 146 -10.23 10.94 10.56
CA ASN A 146 -10.09 9.52 10.36
C ASN A 146 -10.92 9.11 9.13
N SER A 147 -10.25 8.89 8.02
CA SER A 147 -10.83 8.36 6.78
C SER A 147 -10.42 6.90 6.53
N TRP A 148 -9.79 6.23 7.50
CA TRP A 148 -9.46 4.82 7.42
C TRP A 148 -10.74 3.98 7.39
N ASN A 149 -10.83 3.07 6.44
CA ASN A 149 -12.03 2.26 6.25
C ASN A 149 -11.62 0.80 6.02
N GLN A 150 -12.01 -0.07 6.93
CA GLN A 150 -11.69 -1.49 6.92
C GLN A 150 -12.28 -2.20 5.69
N GLU A 151 -13.49 -1.89 5.32
CA GLU A 151 -14.19 -2.51 4.18
C GLU A 151 -13.47 -2.24 2.86
N ASP A 152 -12.99 -1.02 2.63
CA ASP A 152 -12.23 -0.68 1.43
C ASP A 152 -10.96 -1.53 1.29
N ILE A 153 -10.28 -1.76 2.41
CA ILE A 153 -9.04 -2.54 2.45
C ILE A 153 -9.32 -4.01 2.19
N VAL A 154 -10.35 -4.56 2.85
CA VAL A 154 -10.77 -5.96 2.66
C VAL A 154 -11.20 -6.21 1.21
N ASN A 155 -11.99 -5.32 0.63
CA ASN A 155 -12.45 -5.45 -0.75
C ASN A 155 -11.27 -5.44 -1.74
N TRP A 156 -10.30 -4.55 -1.56
CA TRP A 156 -9.10 -4.56 -2.39
C TRP A 156 -8.23 -5.79 -2.16
N ALA A 157 -8.08 -6.24 -0.90
CA ALA A 157 -7.32 -7.46 -0.61
C ALA A 157 -7.94 -8.70 -1.29
N LYS A 158 -9.27 -8.79 -1.35
CA LYS A 158 -9.97 -9.83 -2.12
C LYS A 158 -9.73 -9.70 -3.63
N GLU A 159 -9.85 -8.49 -4.16
CA GLU A 159 -9.56 -8.22 -5.58
C GLU A 159 -8.15 -8.69 -5.98
N ILE A 160 -7.14 -8.32 -5.20
CA ILE A 160 -5.76 -8.73 -5.49
C ILE A 160 -5.53 -10.23 -5.23
N GLY A 161 -6.20 -10.82 -4.24
CA GLY A 161 -6.14 -12.25 -3.97
C GLY A 161 -6.54 -13.09 -5.18
N GLU A 162 -7.52 -12.65 -5.96
CA GLU A 162 -7.90 -13.26 -7.23
C GLU A 162 -6.83 -13.13 -8.33
N LYS A 163 -6.03 -12.06 -8.29
CA LYS A 163 -5.01 -11.75 -9.30
C LYS A 163 -3.62 -12.31 -8.97
N LEU A 164 -3.33 -12.52 -7.69
CA LEU A 164 -2.04 -12.99 -7.17
C LEU A 164 -1.99 -14.54 -7.09
N LYS A 165 -2.34 -15.22 -8.14
CA LYS A 165 -2.36 -16.70 -8.20
C LYS A 165 -1.03 -17.27 -8.63
#